data_e19ba0ceebcd5a12cfcb078fd8ab177d
#
_entry.id   e19ba0ceebcd5a12cfcb078fd8ab177d
#
_cell.length_a   1.000
_cell.length_b   1.000
_cell.length_c   1.000
_cell.angle_alpha   90.00
_cell.angle_beta   90.00
_cell.angle_gamma   90.00
#
_symmetry.space_group_name_H-M   'P 1'
#
loop_
_entity.id
_entity.type
_entity.pdbx_description
1 polymer ?
#
loop_
_entity_poly.entity_id
_entity_poly.type
_entity_poly.pdbx_seq_one_letter_code
_entity_poly.pdbx_strand_id
1 'polypeptide(L)'
;MNMSDMFGKMMEMQEKMNAAQEGLKDKTVTSEAGGGMVKVTANGAQEITGLEIDPEAVDPDDLELLEDLIIAGVNKALEDASEMAQKEMKDSMGGMLPPGMDLSQLGL
;
A
#
# COMPACT_ATOMS: atom_id res chain seq x y z
N MET A 1 7.87 -5.28 37.29
CA MET A 1 8.19 -5.66 35.89
C MET A 1 9.70 -5.79 35.73
N ASN A 2 10.20 -6.97 35.40
CA ASN A 2 11.62 -7.14 35.20
C ASN A 2 11.98 -6.91 33.72
N MET A 3 13.30 -6.87 33.42
CA MET A 3 13.76 -6.61 32.06
C MET A 3 13.37 -7.72 31.09
N SER A 4 13.25 -8.96 31.56
CA SER A 4 12.85 -10.08 30.73
C SER A 4 11.42 -9.94 30.23
N ASP A 5 10.52 -9.44 31.07
CA ASP A 5 9.13 -9.21 30.67
C ASP A 5 9.03 -8.08 29.63
N MET A 6 9.84 -7.04 29.78
CA MET A 6 9.88 -5.95 28.80
C MET A 6 10.41 -6.42 27.45
N PHE A 7 11.46 -7.22 27.45
CA PHE A 7 12.00 -7.81 26.23
C PHE A 7 10.99 -8.71 25.53
N GLY A 8 10.29 -9.54 26.30
CA GLY A 8 9.25 -10.42 25.76
C GLY A 8 8.14 -9.64 25.07
N LYS A 9 7.70 -8.54 25.68
CA LYS A 9 6.67 -7.68 25.10
C LYS A 9 7.14 -6.98 23.83
N MET A 10 8.39 -6.51 23.84
CA MET A 10 8.97 -5.86 22.65
C MET A 10 9.09 -6.83 21.48
N MET A 11 9.53 -8.05 21.74
CA MET A 11 9.63 -9.08 20.69
C MET A 11 8.25 -9.45 20.16
N GLU A 12 7.26 -9.55 21.04
CA GLU A 12 5.89 -9.86 20.64
C GLU A 12 5.30 -8.76 19.74
N MET A 13 5.52 -7.50 20.09
CA MET A 13 5.09 -6.38 19.26
C MET A 13 5.79 -6.39 17.92
N GLN A 14 7.09 -6.69 17.88
CA GLN A 14 7.84 -6.74 16.64
C GLN A 14 7.34 -7.87 15.73
N GLU A 15 7.03 -9.03 16.29
CA GLU A 15 6.44 -10.13 15.54
C GLU A 15 5.09 -9.76 14.95
N LYS A 16 4.25 -9.05 15.71
CA LYS A 16 2.94 -8.60 15.23
C LYS A 16 3.09 -7.59 14.09
N MET A 17 4.04 -6.67 14.21
CA MET A 17 4.31 -5.71 13.14
C MET A 17 4.83 -6.38 11.88
N ASN A 18 5.74 -7.34 12.03
CA ASN A 18 6.26 -8.08 10.88
C ASN A 18 5.15 -8.88 10.19
N ALA A 19 4.28 -9.52 10.96
CA ALA A 19 3.14 -10.25 10.40
C ALA A 19 2.18 -9.31 9.67
N ALA A 20 1.93 -8.11 10.21
CA ALA A 20 1.08 -7.11 9.57
C ALA A 20 1.70 -6.63 8.25
N GLN A 21 3.02 -6.40 8.22
CA GLN A 21 3.71 -5.99 7.01
C GLN A 21 3.73 -7.09 5.95
N GLU A 22 3.91 -8.34 6.36
CA GLU A 22 3.84 -9.47 5.43
C GLU A 22 2.43 -9.63 4.86
N GLY A 23 1.41 -9.42 5.68
CA GLY A 23 0.02 -9.47 5.22
C GLY A 23 -0.29 -8.40 4.19
N LEU A 24 0.39 -7.25 4.23
CA LEU A 24 0.22 -6.18 3.25
C LEU A 24 0.69 -6.56 1.85
N LYS A 25 1.63 -7.48 1.75
CA LYS A 25 2.10 -7.98 0.44
C LYS A 25 1.02 -8.74 -0.31
N ASP A 26 0.09 -9.35 0.40
CA ASP A 26 -1.02 -10.12 -0.18
C ASP A 26 -2.23 -9.25 -0.51
N LYS A 27 -2.25 -8.00 -0.06
CA LYS A 27 -3.34 -7.06 -0.33
C LYS A 27 -2.96 -6.19 -1.51
N THR A 28 -3.81 -6.18 -2.52
CA THR A 28 -3.54 -5.46 -3.76
C THR A 28 -4.64 -4.46 -4.06
N VAL A 29 -4.25 -3.43 -4.81
CA VAL A 29 -5.17 -2.44 -5.35
C VAL A 29 -4.82 -2.24 -6.82
N THR A 30 -5.83 -2.10 -7.66
CA THR A 30 -5.65 -1.84 -9.09
C THR A 30 -6.16 -0.45 -9.41
N SER A 31 -5.32 0.35 -10.06
CA SER A 31 -5.63 1.71 -10.45
C SER A 31 -5.55 1.86 -11.97
N GLU A 32 -6.33 2.76 -12.53
CA GLU A 32 -6.43 2.95 -13.97
C GLU A 32 -5.95 4.33 -14.36
N ALA A 33 -5.41 4.43 -15.58
CA ALA A 33 -5.08 5.69 -16.22
C ALA A 33 -5.61 5.68 -17.65
N GLY A 34 -5.93 6.85 -18.19
CA GLY A 34 -6.41 6.97 -19.55
C GLY A 34 -7.74 6.29 -19.82
N GLY A 35 -8.65 6.31 -18.85
CA GLY A 35 -9.96 5.68 -19.01
C GLY A 35 -9.89 4.16 -19.07
N GLY A 36 -8.91 3.56 -18.41
CA GLY A 36 -8.75 2.12 -18.40
C GLY A 36 -7.77 1.57 -19.43
N MET A 37 -7.12 2.44 -20.21
CA MET A 37 -6.11 2.02 -21.18
C MET A 37 -4.90 1.39 -20.53
N VAL A 38 -4.55 1.85 -19.34
CA VAL A 38 -3.47 1.28 -18.53
C VAL A 38 -4.03 0.97 -17.16
N LYS A 39 -3.82 -0.26 -16.68
CA LYS A 39 -4.20 -0.69 -15.35
C LYS A 39 -2.94 -1.15 -14.61
N VAL A 40 -2.73 -0.61 -13.41
CA VAL A 40 -1.56 -0.93 -12.60
C VAL A 40 -2.01 -1.49 -11.27
N THR A 41 -1.45 -2.64 -10.91
CA THR A 41 -1.73 -3.28 -9.62
C THR A 41 -0.52 -3.12 -8.71
N ALA A 42 -0.78 -2.69 -7.48
CA ALA A 42 0.26 -2.56 -6.45
C ALA A 42 -0.22 -3.24 -5.17
N ASN A 43 0.73 -3.68 -4.36
CA ASN A 43 0.40 -4.28 -3.06
C ASN A 43 0.63 -3.28 -1.93
N GLY A 44 0.25 -3.68 -0.70
CA GLY A 44 0.38 -2.84 0.47
C GLY A 44 1.83 -2.58 0.90
N ALA A 45 2.79 -3.33 0.36
CA ALA A 45 4.21 -3.07 0.55
C ALA A 45 4.76 -2.09 -0.49
N GLN A 46 3.88 -1.46 -1.27
CA GLN A 46 4.18 -0.48 -2.32
C GLN A 46 5.06 -1.05 -3.42
N GLU A 47 4.78 -2.29 -3.79
CA GLU A 47 5.40 -2.94 -4.94
C GLU A 47 4.40 -3.03 -6.08
N ILE A 48 4.86 -2.76 -7.29
CA ILE A 48 4.04 -2.96 -8.49
C ILE A 48 4.05 -4.45 -8.81
N THR A 49 2.87 -5.06 -8.81
CA THR A 49 2.73 -6.51 -9.04
C THR A 49 2.10 -6.84 -10.38
N GLY A 50 1.49 -5.87 -11.05
CA GLY A 50 0.87 -6.11 -12.33
C GLY A 50 0.76 -4.85 -13.16
N LEU A 51 0.79 -5.02 -14.47
CA LEU A 51 0.61 -3.95 -15.43
C LEU A 51 -0.12 -4.51 -16.64
N GLU A 52 -1.28 -3.94 -16.94
CA GLU A 52 -2.04 -4.28 -18.14
C GLU A 52 -2.15 -3.07 -19.03
N ILE A 53 -1.84 -3.25 -20.30
CA ILE A 53 -1.91 -2.20 -21.31
C ILE A 53 -2.90 -2.66 -22.38
N ASP A 54 -3.91 -1.82 -22.65
CA ASP A 54 -4.81 -2.08 -23.77
C ASP A 54 -4.01 -1.91 -25.06
N PRO A 55 -4.03 -2.91 -25.97
CA PRO A 55 -3.30 -2.80 -27.24
C PRO A 55 -3.69 -1.56 -28.06
N GLU A 56 -4.91 -1.08 -27.92
CA GLU A 56 -5.35 0.14 -28.61
C GLU A 56 -4.64 1.40 -28.11
N ALA A 57 -4.08 1.37 -26.89
CA ALA A 57 -3.31 2.48 -26.34
C ALA A 57 -1.89 2.55 -26.92
N VAL A 58 -1.44 1.51 -27.60
CA VAL A 58 -0.08 1.45 -28.14
C VAL A 58 -0.07 2.00 -29.57
N ASP A 59 0.41 3.22 -29.70
CA ASP A 59 0.64 3.86 -30.99
C ASP A 59 2.14 3.98 -31.18
N PRO A 60 2.74 3.25 -32.17
CA PRO A 60 4.19 3.34 -32.40
C PRO A 60 4.66 4.73 -32.77
N ASP A 61 3.76 5.59 -33.25
CA ASP A 61 4.09 6.95 -33.63
C ASP A 61 3.96 7.92 -32.47
N ASP A 62 3.39 7.48 -31.34
CA ASP A 62 3.19 8.32 -30.15
C ASP A 62 3.44 7.50 -28.88
N LEU A 63 4.67 7.05 -28.69
CA LEU A 63 5.06 6.31 -27.49
C LEU A 63 5.07 7.18 -26.25
N GLU A 64 5.22 8.49 -26.42
CA GLU A 64 5.20 9.43 -25.29
C GLU A 64 3.87 9.40 -24.56
N LEU A 65 2.75 9.28 -25.29
CA LEU A 65 1.44 9.15 -24.65
C LEU A 65 1.38 7.88 -23.80
N LEU A 66 1.89 6.77 -24.29
CA LEU A 66 1.91 5.52 -23.53
C LEU A 66 2.78 5.64 -22.29
N GLU A 67 3.95 6.27 -22.41
CA GLU A 67 4.85 6.51 -21.28
C GLU A 67 4.15 7.33 -20.19
N ASP A 68 3.47 8.40 -20.59
CA ASP A 68 2.75 9.26 -19.66
C ASP A 68 1.62 8.53 -18.95
N LEU A 69 0.89 7.66 -19.67
CA LEU A 69 -0.18 6.85 -19.08
C LEU A 69 0.36 5.84 -18.08
N ILE A 70 1.50 5.23 -18.38
CA ILE A 70 2.14 4.28 -17.46
C ILE A 70 2.58 5.01 -16.18
N ILE A 71 3.23 6.16 -16.33
CA ILE A 71 3.67 6.97 -15.18
C ILE A 71 2.47 7.36 -14.31
N ALA A 72 1.41 7.84 -14.92
CA ALA A 72 0.21 8.24 -14.19
C ALA A 72 -0.42 7.05 -13.47
N GLY A 73 -0.51 5.89 -14.15
CA GLY A 73 -1.06 4.68 -13.56
C GLY A 73 -0.23 4.14 -12.40
N VAL A 74 1.08 4.12 -12.54
CA VAL A 74 2.00 3.68 -11.48
C VAL A 74 1.91 4.59 -10.27
N ASN A 75 1.96 5.91 -10.47
CA ASN A 75 1.88 6.86 -9.38
C ASN A 75 0.55 6.75 -8.64
N LYS A 76 -0.54 6.59 -9.36
CA LYS A 76 -1.85 6.42 -8.75
C LYS A 76 -1.94 5.11 -7.98
N ALA A 77 -1.43 4.02 -8.54
CA ALA A 77 -1.43 2.72 -7.87
C ALA A 77 -0.63 2.75 -6.56
N LEU A 78 0.53 3.40 -6.57
CA LEU A 78 1.36 3.54 -5.38
C LEU A 78 0.66 4.40 -4.32
N GLU A 79 -0.01 5.47 -4.73
CA GLU A 79 -0.78 6.32 -3.83
C GLU A 79 -1.94 5.53 -3.20
N ASP A 80 -2.70 4.83 -4.02
CA ASP A 80 -3.83 4.02 -3.55
C ASP A 80 -3.35 2.88 -2.64
N ALA A 81 -2.21 2.27 -2.96
CA ALA A 81 -1.61 1.23 -2.13
C ALA A 81 -1.15 1.78 -0.77
N SER A 82 -0.60 3.00 -0.77
CA SER A 82 -0.20 3.66 0.47
C SER A 82 -1.40 3.93 1.37
N GLU A 83 -2.50 4.42 0.80
CA GLU A 83 -3.74 4.66 1.55
C GLU A 83 -4.29 3.34 2.11
N MET A 84 -4.28 2.29 1.31
CA MET A 84 -4.74 0.97 1.75
C MET A 84 -3.87 0.45 2.90
N ALA A 85 -2.55 0.59 2.81
CA ALA A 85 -1.63 0.14 3.85
C ALA A 85 -1.85 0.93 5.15
N GLN A 86 -2.04 2.24 5.06
CA GLN A 86 -2.31 3.07 6.22
C GLN A 86 -3.61 2.66 6.91
N LYS A 87 -4.64 2.39 6.14
CA LYS A 87 -5.93 1.95 6.66
C LYS A 87 -5.80 0.60 7.37
N GLU A 88 -5.06 -0.34 6.77
CA GLU A 88 -4.83 -1.65 7.38
C GLU A 88 -4.04 -1.54 8.68
N MET A 89 -3.02 -0.70 8.72
CA MET A 89 -2.26 -0.46 9.93
C MET A 89 -3.11 0.19 11.01
N LYS A 90 -3.95 1.15 10.64
CA LYS A 90 -4.88 1.80 11.57
C LYS A 90 -5.86 0.80 12.15
N ASP A 91 -6.45 -0.06 11.31
CA ASP A 91 -7.40 -1.07 11.75
C ASP A 91 -6.73 -2.09 12.68
N SER A 92 -5.50 -2.48 12.38
CA SER A 92 -4.73 -3.42 13.20
C SER A 92 -4.35 -2.84 14.55
N MET A 93 -4.08 -1.54 14.62
CA MET A 93 -3.66 -0.85 15.84
C MET A 93 -4.83 -0.22 16.59
N GLY A 94 -6.02 -0.20 16.02
CA GLY A 94 -7.19 0.45 16.60
C GLY A 94 -7.58 -0.07 17.98
N GLY A 95 -7.36 -1.37 18.24
CA GLY A 95 -7.63 -1.98 19.53
C GLY A 95 -6.56 -1.72 20.59
N MET A 96 -5.42 -1.13 20.19
CA MET A 96 -4.29 -0.85 21.09
C MET A 96 -4.25 0.60 21.54
N LEU A 97 -5.06 1.46 20.94
CA LEU A 97 -5.13 2.88 21.29
C LEU A 97 -6.13 3.10 22.41
N PRO A 98 -5.84 4.03 23.34
CA PRO A 98 -6.80 4.41 24.35
C PRO A 98 -8.10 4.96 23.74
N PRO A 99 -9.24 4.81 24.41
CA PRO A 99 -10.49 5.37 23.90
C PRO A 99 -10.37 6.88 23.66
N GLY A 100 -10.85 7.33 22.50
CA GLY A 100 -10.81 8.73 22.12
C GLY A 100 -9.54 9.19 21.43
N MET A 101 -8.55 8.30 21.24
CA MET A 101 -7.35 8.60 20.47
C MET A 101 -7.38 7.87 19.15
N ASP A 102 -6.91 8.53 18.10
CA ASP A 102 -6.71 7.91 16.80
C ASP A 102 -5.30 8.19 16.30
N LEU A 103 -4.93 7.58 15.16
CA LEU A 103 -3.57 7.73 14.63
C LEU A 103 -3.30 9.14 14.10
N SER A 104 -4.32 9.89 13.73
CA SER A 104 -4.14 11.26 13.27
C SER A 104 -3.70 12.20 14.38
N GLN A 105 -4.07 11.91 15.64
CA GLN A 105 -3.61 12.67 16.78
C GLN A 105 -2.14 12.42 17.09
N LEU A 106 -1.59 11.32 16.61
CA LEU A 106 -0.17 10.99 16.77
C LEU A 106 0.68 11.53 15.62
N GLY A 107 0.08 12.23 14.65
CA GLY A 107 0.78 12.78 13.50
C GLY A 107 1.06 11.76 12.39
N LEU A 108 0.32 10.68 12.38
CA LEU A 108 0.50 9.61 11.38
C LEU A 108 -0.52 9.68 10.24
#